data_ce70d46b126dde24303d46d9e910787b
#
_entry.id   ce70d46b126dde24303d46d9e910787b
#
_cell.length_a   1.000
_cell.length_b   1.000
_cell.length_c   1.000
_cell.angle_alpha   90.00
_cell.angle_beta   90.00
_cell.angle_gamma   90.00
#
_symmetry.space_group_name_H-M   'P 1'
#
loop_
_entity.id
_entity.type
_entity.pdbx_description
1 polymer ?
#
loop_
_entity_poly.entity_id
_entity_poly.type
_entity_poly.pdbx_seq_one_letter_code
_entity_poly.pdbx_strand_id
1 'polypeptide(L)'
;LTLSQSDAALPFITRNESMWQYIEPELRRRLSEMEIDDSMAARVRSALVELLPAGKTTIDFVASKLCMSRRTLQRKLTDEHTTFQQQLNSTRLLLAQNYLRDSERTNDDIAFLLGYEDTTSFLRAFSTWTGQTVTEYKKR
;
A
#
# COMPACT_ATOMS: atom_id res chain seq x y z
N LEU A 1 10.23 27.08 -5.46
CA LEU A 1 9.99 25.99 -4.66
C LEU A 1 9.67 24.73 -5.44
N THR A 2 10.23 23.68 -4.99
CA THR A 2 10.16 22.45 -5.74
C THR A 2 8.86 21.69 -5.59
N LEU A 3 8.07 22.00 -4.58
CA LEU A 3 6.85 21.27 -4.33
C LEU A 3 5.86 21.33 -5.48
N SER A 4 5.65 22.49 -6.01
CA SER A 4 4.70 22.62 -7.11
C SER A 4 5.19 21.87 -8.34
N GLN A 5 6.49 21.82 -8.53
CA GLN A 5 7.04 21.07 -9.64
C GLN A 5 6.78 19.59 -9.49
N SER A 6 7.00 19.09 -8.30
CA SER A 6 6.75 17.70 -8.00
C SER A 6 5.30 17.36 -8.25
N ASP A 7 4.42 18.18 -7.74
CA ASP A 7 2.99 17.93 -7.86
C ASP A 7 2.57 17.92 -9.33
N ALA A 8 3.10 18.84 -10.10
CA ALA A 8 2.75 18.92 -11.50
C ALA A 8 3.24 17.69 -12.26
N ALA A 9 4.38 17.17 -11.88
CA ALA A 9 4.96 16.03 -12.56
C ALA A 9 4.27 14.71 -12.23
N LEU A 10 3.48 14.67 -11.16
CA LEU A 10 2.88 13.44 -10.69
C LEU A 10 1.38 13.60 -10.50
N PRO A 11 0.63 13.58 -11.61
CA PRO A 11 -0.82 13.82 -11.55
C PRO A 11 -1.59 12.89 -10.65
N PHE A 12 -1.16 11.63 -10.54
CA PHE A 12 -1.90 10.70 -9.69
C PHE A 12 -1.78 11.06 -8.22
N ILE A 13 -0.67 11.68 -7.83
CA ILE A 13 -0.53 12.17 -6.45
C ILE A 13 -1.54 13.28 -6.20
N THR A 14 -1.73 14.14 -7.18
CA THR A 14 -2.70 15.21 -7.06
C THR A 14 -4.11 14.64 -6.86
N ARG A 15 -4.47 13.60 -7.60
CA ARG A 15 -5.78 12.99 -7.45
C ARG A 15 -5.98 12.34 -6.10
N ASN A 16 -4.90 11.90 -5.45
CA ASN A 16 -4.96 11.20 -4.18
C ASN A 16 -4.47 12.04 -3.03
N GLU A 17 -4.56 13.33 -3.18
CA GLU A 17 -3.97 14.23 -2.21
C GLU A 17 -4.51 14.01 -0.79
N SER A 18 -5.81 13.79 -0.66
CA SER A 18 -6.39 13.61 0.67
C SER A 18 -5.84 12.38 1.38
N MET A 19 -5.68 11.27 0.65
CA MET A 19 -5.09 10.08 1.24
C MET A 19 -3.62 10.31 1.54
N TRP A 20 -2.91 10.93 0.60
CA TRP A 20 -1.48 11.18 0.74
C TRP A 20 -1.17 12.01 1.98
N GLN A 21 -2.07 12.91 2.34
CA GLN A 21 -1.89 13.77 3.50
C GLN A 21 -1.89 13.01 4.82
N TYR A 22 -2.53 11.84 4.87
CA TYR A 22 -2.59 11.06 6.09
C TYR A 22 -1.39 10.14 6.26
N ILE A 23 -0.52 10.09 5.26
CA ILE A 23 0.66 9.24 5.32
C ILE A 23 1.81 10.08 5.89
N GLU A 24 2.48 9.53 6.89
CA GLU A 24 3.56 10.20 7.57
C GLU A 24 4.71 10.48 6.57
N PRO A 25 5.44 11.61 6.74
CA PRO A 25 6.42 12.04 5.73
C PRO A 25 7.50 11.02 5.36
N GLU A 26 7.98 10.27 6.34
CA GLU A 26 9.00 9.27 6.07
C GLU A 26 8.47 8.19 5.12
N LEU A 27 7.27 7.70 5.40
CA LEU A 27 6.66 6.69 4.57
C LEU A 27 6.34 7.25 3.18
N ARG A 28 5.88 8.51 3.14
CA ARG A 28 5.59 9.16 1.87
C ARG A 28 6.83 9.21 0.99
N ARG A 29 7.97 9.55 1.58
CA ARG A 29 9.23 9.59 0.85
C ARG A 29 9.58 8.21 0.29
N ARG A 30 9.42 7.18 1.10
CA ARG A 30 9.74 5.82 0.70
C ARG A 30 8.83 5.34 -0.44
N LEU A 31 7.55 5.68 -0.37
CA LEU A 31 6.62 5.33 -1.42
C LEU A 31 6.95 6.08 -2.71
N SER A 32 7.36 7.33 -2.60
CA SER A 32 7.76 8.12 -3.77
C SER A 32 8.99 7.52 -4.44
N GLU A 33 9.94 7.05 -3.66
CA GLU A 33 11.12 6.40 -4.20
C GLU A 33 10.76 5.14 -4.96
N MET A 34 9.77 4.40 -4.47
CA MET A 34 9.29 3.22 -5.17
C MET A 34 8.63 3.59 -6.49
N GLU A 35 7.96 4.73 -6.52
CA GLU A 35 7.28 5.18 -7.74
C GLU A 35 8.24 5.63 -8.82
N ILE A 36 9.42 6.10 -8.44
CA ILE A 36 10.44 6.46 -9.41
C ILE A 36 10.92 5.23 -10.15
N ASP A 37 10.89 4.09 -9.50
CA ASP A 37 11.20 2.84 -10.14
C ASP A 37 10.06 2.48 -11.09
N ASP A 38 10.35 2.38 -12.38
CA ASP A 38 9.35 2.09 -13.40
C ASP A 38 8.90 0.64 -13.45
N SER A 39 9.28 -0.15 -12.46
CA SER A 39 8.92 -1.56 -12.46
C SER A 39 7.40 -1.74 -12.33
N MET A 40 6.92 -2.87 -12.80
CA MET A 40 5.51 -3.20 -12.65
C MET A 40 5.15 -3.36 -11.17
N ALA A 41 6.07 -3.90 -10.37
CA ALA A 41 5.84 -4.03 -8.94
C ALA A 41 5.59 -2.66 -8.29
N ALA A 42 6.37 -1.65 -8.66
CA ALA A 42 6.19 -0.31 -8.13
C ALA A 42 4.83 0.25 -8.52
N ARG A 43 4.41 0.01 -9.76
CA ARG A 43 3.12 0.49 -10.23
C ARG A 43 1.97 -0.19 -9.49
N VAL A 44 2.13 -1.47 -9.20
CA VAL A 44 1.13 -2.21 -8.41
C VAL A 44 1.04 -1.63 -7.00
N ARG A 45 2.18 -1.36 -6.37
CA ARG A 45 2.16 -0.78 -5.02
C ARG A 45 1.47 0.58 -5.00
N SER A 46 1.75 1.42 -5.98
CA SER A 46 1.10 2.71 -6.07
C SER A 46 -0.41 2.57 -6.21
N ALA A 47 -0.85 1.64 -7.05
CA ALA A 47 -2.27 1.40 -7.21
C ALA A 47 -2.90 0.90 -5.92
N LEU A 48 -2.21 0.04 -5.20
CA LEU A 48 -2.74 -0.52 -3.95
C LEU A 48 -2.92 0.55 -2.88
N VAL A 49 -2.05 1.54 -2.83
CA VAL A 49 -2.21 2.63 -1.87
C VAL A 49 -3.57 3.31 -2.04
N GLU A 50 -4.03 3.43 -3.28
CA GLU A 50 -5.34 4.02 -3.55
C GLU A 50 -6.49 3.05 -3.29
N LEU A 51 -6.28 1.78 -3.60
CA LEU A 51 -7.38 0.82 -3.63
C LEU A 51 -7.66 0.17 -2.29
N LEU A 52 -6.65 0.03 -1.43
CA LEU A 52 -6.84 -0.67 -0.17
C LEU A 52 -7.90 -0.05 0.74
N PRO A 53 -7.93 1.27 0.94
CA PRO A 53 -8.97 1.85 1.79
C PRO A 53 -10.37 1.69 1.23
N ALA A 54 -10.48 1.46 -0.07
CA ALA A 54 -11.77 1.21 -0.69
C ALA A 54 -12.17 -0.26 -0.64
N GLY A 55 -11.34 -1.11 -0.05
CA GLY A 55 -11.62 -2.53 0.03
C GLY A 55 -11.37 -3.29 -1.27
N LYS A 56 -10.72 -2.66 -2.23
CA LYS A 56 -10.50 -3.26 -3.54
C LYS A 56 -9.12 -3.90 -3.55
N THR A 57 -9.07 -5.15 -3.11
CA THR A 57 -7.81 -5.81 -2.82
C THR A 57 -7.44 -6.91 -3.80
N THR A 58 -8.21 -7.11 -4.86
CA THR A 58 -7.92 -8.19 -5.81
C THR A 58 -7.06 -7.70 -6.96
N ILE A 59 -6.39 -8.63 -7.59
CA ILE A 59 -5.56 -8.31 -8.73
C ILE A 59 -6.37 -7.70 -9.87
N ASP A 60 -7.65 -8.06 -9.97
CA ASP A 60 -8.51 -7.54 -11.03
C ASP A 60 -8.68 -6.03 -10.94
N PHE A 61 -8.84 -5.51 -9.73
CA PHE A 61 -8.95 -4.06 -9.53
C PHE A 61 -7.67 -3.35 -9.91
N VAL A 62 -6.53 -3.93 -9.53
CA VAL A 62 -5.23 -3.34 -9.85
C VAL A 62 -4.99 -3.37 -11.36
N ALA A 63 -5.25 -4.50 -11.99
CA ALA A 63 -5.07 -4.61 -13.44
C ALA A 63 -5.93 -3.59 -14.17
N SER A 64 -7.18 -3.44 -13.75
CA SER A 64 -8.09 -2.47 -14.35
C SER A 64 -7.53 -1.05 -14.19
N LYS A 65 -7.04 -0.73 -13.00
CA LYS A 65 -6.50 0.60 -12.75
C LYS A 65 -5.27 0.87 -13.61
N LEU A 66 -4.49 -0.15 -13.90
CA LEU A 66 -3.30 -0.03 -14.74
C LEU A 66 -3.59 -0.23 -16.21
N CYS A 67 -4.86 -0.38 -16.57
CA CYS A 67 -5.32 -0.51 -17.96
C CYS A 67 -4.74 -1.73 -18.65
N MET A 68 -4.71 -2.85 -17.96
CA MET A 68 -4.23 -4.10 -18.53
C MET A 68 -5.05 -5.26 -18.02
N SER A 69 -4.92 -6.41 -18.67
CA SER A 69 -5.62 -7.61 -18.22
C SER A 69 -4.89 -8.22 -17.03
N ARG A 70 -5.64 -9.02 -16.26
CA ARG A 70 -5.04 -9.77 -15.15
C ARG A 70 -3.86 -10.61 -15.65
N ARG A 71 -4.05 -11.27 -16.77
CA ARG A 71 -3.02 -12.14 -17.32
C ARG A 71 -1.74 -11.39 -17.65
N THR A 72 -1.90 -10.21 -18.27
CA THR A 72 -0.76 -9.37 -18.60
C THR A 72 -0.04 -8.91 -17.34
N LEU A 73 -0.81 -8.51 -16.33
CA LEU A 73 -0.21 -8.06 -15.08
C LEU A 73 0.57 -9.17 -14.41
N GLN A 74 -0.03 -10.37 -14.34
CA GLN A 74 0.65 -11.53 -13.73
C GLN A 74 1.93 -11.86 -14.46
N ARG A 75 1.90 -11.84 -15.80
CA ARG A 75 3.08 -12.14 -16.58
C ARG A 75 4.20 -11.14 -16.32
N LYS A 76 3.84 -9.86 -16.29
CA LYS A 76 4.84 -8.81 -16.06
C LYS A 76 5.45 -8.92 -14.66
N LEU A 77 4.64 -9.24 -13.67
CA LEU A 77 5.17 -9.44 -12.31
C LEU A 77 6.07 -10.65 -12.24
N THR A 78 5.69 -11.73 -12.92
CA THR A 78 6.52 -12.92 -12.98
C THR A 78 7.88 -12.61 -13.62
N ASP A 79 7.88 -11.79 -14.65
CA ASP A 79 9.14 -11.36 -15.30
C ASP A 79 10.04 -10.60 -14.33
N GLU A 80 9.45 -9.97 -13.32
CA GLU A 80 10.19 -9.24 -12.29
C GLU A 80 10.45 -10.12 -11.05
N HIS A 81 10.16 -11.41 -11.15
CA HIS A 81 10.40 -12.37 -10.08
C HIS A 81 9.57 -12.09 -8.83
N THR A 82 8.36 -11.61 -9.02
CA THR A 82 7.47 -11.34 -7.90
C THR A 82 6.04 -11.75 -8.28
N THR A 83 5.13 -11.63 -7.30
CA THR A 83 3.73 -11.93 -7.53
C THR A 83 2.88 -10.79 -6.97
N PHE A 84 1.61 -10.76 -7.40
CA PHE A 84 0.68 -9.78 -6.86
C PHE A 84 0.56 -9.93 -5.34
N GLN A 85 0.47 -11.17 -4.86
CA GLN A 85 0.30 -11.40 -3.42
C GLN A 85 1.49 -10.86 -2.63
N GLN A 86 2.71 -11.03 -3.15
CA GLN A 86 3.89 -10.49 -2.50
C GLN A 86 3.84 -8.97 -2.43
N GLN A 87 3.39 -8.34 -3.49
CA GLN A 87 3.28 -6.88 -3.50
C GLN A 87 2.17 -6.39 -2.59
N LEU A 88 1.06 -7.11 -2.54
CA LEU A 88 -0.03 -6.78 -1.64
C LEU A 88 0.44 -6.86 -0.18
N ASN A 89 1.10 -7.95 0.18
CA ASN A 89 1.59 -8.12 1.55
C ASN A 89 2.60 -7.06 1.92
N SER A 90 3.54 -6.76 1.01
CA SER A 90 4.56 -5.74 1.28
C SER A 90 3.94 -4.36 1.50
N THR A 91 2.98 -4.02 0.66
CA THR A 91 2.30 -2.72 0.76
C THR A 91 1.50 -2.64 2.06
N ARG A 92 0.77 -3.70 2.38
CA ARG A 92 -0.01 -3.73 3.61
C ARG A 92 0.88 -3.62 4.84
N LEU A 93 2.01 -4.31 4.85
CA LEU A 93 2.92 -4.25 6.00
C LEU A 93 3.47 -2.85 6.18
N LEU A 94 3.90 -2.24 5.10
CA LEU A 94 4.45 -0.90 5.15
C LEU A 94 3.43 0.09 5.70
N LEU A 95 2.22 0.03 5.20
CA LEU A 95 1.16 0.92 5.66
C LEU A 95 0.76 0.62 7.10
N ALA A 96 0.71 -0.66 7.47
CA ALA A 96 0.37 -1.03 8.85
C ALA A 96 1.38 -0.47 9.84
N GLN A 97 2.66 -0.58 9.51
CA GLN A 97 3.70 -0.06 10.37
C GLN A 97 3.55 1.45 10.57
N ASN A 98 3.20 2.14 9.50
CA ASN A 98 2.96 3.57 9.59
C ASN A 98 1.75 3.89 10.47
N TYR A 99 0.64 3.19 10.27
CA TYR A 99 -0.57 3.46 11.02
C TYR A 99 -0.40 3.12 12.51
N LEU A 100 0.40 2.11 12.82
CA LEU A 100 0.61 1.71 14.20
C LEU A 100 1.43 2.72 15.00
N ARG A 101 2.11 3.62 14.33
CA ARG A 101 2.81 4.71 15.02
C ARG A 101 1.84 5.73 15.57
N ASP A 102 0.65 5.81 14.98
CA ASP A 102 -0.38 6.74 15.43
C ASP A 102 -1.22 6.05 16.48
N SER A 103 -1.00 6.41 17.73
CA SER A 103 -1.66 5.74 18.85
C SER A 103 -3.18 5.97 18.87
N GLU A 104 -3.67 6.91 18.08
CA GLU A 104 -5.10 7.20 18.05
C GLU A 104 -5.87 6.27 17.12
N ARG A 105 -5.17 5.54 16.26
CA ARG A 105 -5.83 4.60 15.36
C ARG A 105 -6.07 3.27 16.07
N THR A 106 -7.28 2.80 15.98
CA THR A 106 -7.61 1.47 16.53
C THR A 106 -7.20 0.38 15.55
N ASN A 107 -7.12 -0.84 16.05
CA ASN A 107 -6.86 -1.97 15.16
C ASN A 107 -7.96 -2.12 14.12
N ASP A 108 -9.20 -1.79 14.48
CA ASP A 108 -10.31 -1.84 13.52
C ASP A 108 -10.10 -0.84 12.40
N ASP A 109 -9.66 0.36 12.74
CA ASP A 109 -9.39 1.39 11.74
C ASP A 109 -8.31 0.93 10.78
N ILE A 110 -7.24 0.36 11.31
CA ILE A 110 -6.11 -0.08 10.50
C ILE A 110 -6.54 -1.23 9.58
N ALA A 111 -7.29 -2.19 10.12
CA ALA A 111 -7.77 -3.31 9.31
C ALA A 111 -8.61 -2.79 8.14
N PHE A 112 -9.47 -1.84 8.41
CA PHE A 112 -10.31 -1.25 7.37
C PHE A 112 -9.46 -0.56 6.30
N LEU A 113 -8.49 0.23 6.75
CA LEU A 113 -7.64 0.98 5.81
C LEU A 113 -6.78 0.07 4.95
N LEU A 114 -6.49 -1.13 5.43
CA LEU A 114 -5.69 -2.09 4.68
C LEU A 114 -6.55 -3.01 3.81
N GLY A 115 -7.87 -2.82 3.85
CA GLY A 115 -8.76 -3.58 2.99
C GLY A 115 -9.13 -4.95 3.53
N TYR A 116 -8.99 -5.18 4.83
CA TYR A 116 -9.42 -6.44 5.44
C TYR A 116 -10.90 -6.36 5.79
N GLU A 117 -11.57 -7.51 5.73
CA GLU A 117 -12.98 -7.57 6.07
C GLU A 117 -13.21 -7.48 7.57
N ASP A 118 -12.26 -7.96 8.36
CA ASP A 118 -12.39 -7.91 9.81
C ASP A 118 -11.02 -7.72 10.45
N THR A 119 -11.06 -7.35 11.72
CA THR A 119 -9.85 -7.07 12.47
C THR A 119 -9.02 -8.32 12.72
N THR A 120 -9.66 -9.45 12.93
CA THR A 120 -8.98 -10.70 13.21
C THR A 120 -8.05 -11.08 12.05
N SER A 121 -8.54 -10.93 10.82
CA SER A 121 -7.73 -11.23 9.65
C SER A 121 -6.48 -10.36 9.59
N PHE A 122 -6.62 -9.09 9.91
CA PHE A 122 -5.47 -8.19 9.96
C PHE A 122 -4.48 -8.62 11.03
N LEU A 123 -4.96 -8.89 12.24
CA LEU A 123 -4.07 -9.24 13.34
C LEU A 123 -3.30 -10.52 13.04
N ARG A 124 -3.98 -11.49 12.44
CA ARG A 124 -3.34 -12.75 12.08
C ARG A 124 -2.27 -12.54 11.00
N ALA A 125 -2.59 -11.73 9.99
CA ALA A 125 -1.65 -11.46 8.92
C ALA A 125 -0.43 -10.71 9.45
N PHE A 126 -0.64 -9.71 10.31
CA PHE A 126 0.46 -8.93 10.85
C PHE A 126 1.42 -9.83 11.64
N SER A 127 0.85 -10.72 12.45
CA SER A 127 1.66 -11.66 13.21
C SER A 127 2.47 -12.58 12.29
N THR A 128 1.87 -13.00 11.19
CA THR A 128 2.58 -13.83 10.22
C THR A 128 3.73 -13.08 9.55
N TRP A 129 3.51 -11.82 9.20
CA TRP A 129 4.53 -11.03 8.49
C TRP A 129 5.71 -10.67 9.39
N THR A 130 5.44 -10.36 10.66
CA THR A 130 6.47 -9.77 11.54
C THR A 130 6.94 -10.71 12.63
N GLY A 131 6.22 -11.80 12.87
CA GLY A 131 6.52 -12.68 14.00
C GLY A 131 6.12 -12.09 15.33
N GLN A 132 5.41 -10.97 15.36
CA GLN A 132 4.97 -10.30 16.57
C GLN A 132 3.50 -9.98 16.49
N THR A 133 2.84 -9.92 17.64
CA THR A 133 1.47 -9.42 17.65
C THR A 133 1.51 -7.89 17.53
N VAL A 134 0.37 -7.33 17.17
CA VAL A 134 0.24 -5.88 17.08
C VAL A 134 0.56 -5.25 18.45
N THR A 135 0.09 -5.87 19.52
CA THR A 135 0.34 -5.37 20.87
C THR A 135 1.84 -5.31 21.18
N GLU A 136 2.56 -6.38 20.82
CA GLU A 136 4.00 -6.41 21.03
C GLU A 136 4.72 -5.36 20.21
N TYR A 137 4.27 -5.19 18.97
CA TYR A 137 4.88 -4.21 18.09
C TYR A 137 4.70 -2.79 18.61
N LYS A 138 3.52 -2.48 19.13
CA LYS A 138 3.23 -1.15 19.65
C LYS A 138 4.04 -0.79 20.87
N LYS A 139 4.52 -1.77 21.60
CA LYS A 139 5.31 -1.52 22.83
C LYS A 139 6.71 -1.03 22.52
N ARG A 140 7.10 -1.04 21.27
CA ARG A 140 8.40 -0.50 20.90
C ARG A 140 8.35 1.04 20.84
#